data_88c5e004a4c1c9af503ce199086a97b7
#
_entry.id   88c5e004a4c1c9af503ce199086a97b7
#
_cell.length_a   1.000
_cell.length_b   1.000
_cell.length_c   1.000
_cell.angle_alpha   90.00
_cell.angle_beta   90.00
_cell.angle_gamma   90.00
#
_symmetry.space_group_name_H-M   'P 1'
#
loop_
_entity.id
_entity.type
_entity.pdbx_description
1 polymer ?
#
loop_
_entity_poly.entity_id
_entity_poly.type
_entity_poly.pdbx_seq_one_letter_code
_entity_poly.pdbx_strand_id
1 'polypeptide(L)'
;MRKFTDIFIERPVLATVVSLTLLVLGLRSIGLLPVLQYPRTQNAVVTVTTTYFGADPSLVAGFITTPLENSIAQANGIDFMSSASRQSVSTITAALRLNYDVDKALTEINTKVNAVLNQLPPGSQQPILTVRVGQTFAAMYIGFASEVLAPNKITDYLIRVVQPKLQAVEGVQTAEILGGKLFALRAWLDPDKLAAYSLTAADVSAALAANNFLSAVGATKGQMVQVNLTASTDVRTVEQFKNLVVKQQGGAVIRLNDVANVTLGAEDYDSEVGFDGKKAVYIGINVAPAANLLDVIARVRNVFPDIHSQLPQGLQGEIVYDSTKFVNSAIEEVIWTLAEALIIVTLVVFAFLGSVRS
;
A
#
# COMPACT_ATOMS: atom_id res chain seq x y z
N MET A 1 -18.10 -59.69 -23.99
CA MET A 1 -17.52 -58.79 -22.96
C MET A 1 -18.61 -57.82 -22.54
N ARG A 2 -19.07 -57.87 -21.30
CA ARG A 2 -20.02 -56.86 -20.79
C ARG A 2 -19.27 -55.51 -20.81
N LYS A 3 -19.83 -54.52 -21.50
CA LYS A 3 -19.29 -53.20 -21.50
C LYS A 3 -19.64 -52.50 -20.20
N PHE A 4 -18.78 -51.63 -19.69
CA PHE A 4 -18.99 -50.86 -18.47
C PHE A 4 -20.35 -50.13 -18.44
N THR A 5 -20.83 -49.75 -19.59
CA THR A 5 -22.15 -49.10 -19.82
C THR A 5 -23.34 -50.02 -19.56
N ASP A 6 -23.20 -51.33 -19.75
CA ASP A 6 -24.29 -52.31 -19.61
C ASP A 6 -24.80 -52.36 -18.15
N ILE A 7 -23.92 -52.09 -17.16
CA ILE A 7 -24.26 -52.06 -15.74
C ILE A 7 -25.29 -50.96 -15.43
N PHE A 8 -25.18 -49.80 -16.07
CA PHE A 8 -26.09 -48.68 -15.87
C PHE A 8 -27.43 -48.88 -16.57
N ILE A 9 -27.44 -49.64 -17.67
CA ILE A 9 -28.66 -50.01 -18.40
C ILE A 9 -29.46 -51.07 -17.63
N GLU A 10 -28.75 -52.07 -17.08
CA GLU A 10 -29.39 -53.16 -16.32
C GLU A 10 -29.85 -52.70 -14.89
N ARG A 11 -29.22 -51.64 -14.33
CA ARG A 11 -29.54 -51.12 -13.01
C ARG A 11 -29.84 -49.61 -13.02
N PRO A 12 -31.02 -49.19 -13.41
CA PRO A 12 -31.35 -47.76 -13.54
C PRO A 12 -31.27 -47.00 -12.21
N VAL A 13 -31.53 -47.66 -11.09
CA VAL A 13 -31.39 -47.05 -9.76
C VAL A 13 -29.93 -46.69 -9.46
N LEU A 14 -28.98 -47.53 -9.86
CA LEU A 14 -27.55 -47.24 -9.72
C LEU A 14 -27.15 -46.01 -10.56
N ALA A 15 -27.63 -45.95 -11.78
CA ALA A 15 -27.39 -44.82 -12.69
C ALA A 15 -27.90 -43.48 -12.07
N THR A 16 -29.13 -43.49 -11.54
CA THR A 16 -29.72 -42.31 -10.89
C THR A 16 -28.97 -41.87 -9.64
N VAL A 17 -28.55 -42.82 -8.79
CA VAL A 17 -27.77 -42.53 -7.57
C VAL A 17 -26.42 -41.93 -7.90
N VAL A 18 -25.71 -42.49 -8.87
CA VAL A 18 -24.39 -42.00 -9.30
C VAL A 18 -24.52 -40.59 -9.89
N SER A 19 -25.53 -40.38 -10.78
CA SER A 19 -25.77 -39.05 -11.39
C SER A 19 -26.13 -38.00 -10.32
N LEU A 20 -27.00 -38.35 -9.38
CA LEU A 20 -27.39 -37.46 -8.28
C LEU A 20 -26.21 -37.13 -7.37
N THR A 21 -25.37 -38.12 -7.06
CA THR A 21 -24.16 -37.92 -6.25
C THR A 21 -23.19 -36.98 -6.93
N LEU A 22 -22.93 -37.17 -8.25
CA LEU A 22 -22.09 -36.29 -9.04
C LEU A 22 -22.64 -34.85 -9.08
N LEU A 23 -23.96 -34.71 -9.23
CA LEU A 23 -24.63 -33.42 -9.23
C LEU A 23 -24.48 -32.71 -7.88
N VAL A 24 -24.72 -33.40 -6.78
CA VAL A 24 -24.54 -32.83 -5.42
C VAL A 24 -23.10 -32.46 -5.15
N LEU A 25 -22.14 -33.31 -5.53
CA LEU A 25 -20.71 -33.01 -5.39
C LEU A 25 -20.31 -31.81 -6.26
N GLY A 26 -20.82 -31.74 -7.50
CA GLY A 26 -20.58 -30.60 -8.39
C GLY A 26 -21.11 -29.28 -7.82
N LEU A 27 -22.38 -29.27 -7.36
CA LEU A 27 -22.97 -28.08 -6.73
C LEU A 27 -22.20 -27.63 -5.49
N ARG A 28 -21.76 -28.57 -4.65
CA ARG A 28 -20.94 -28.25 -3.49
C ARG A 28 -19.56 -27.69 -3.87
N SER A 29 -18.96 -28.22 -4.92
CA SER A 29 -17.65 -27.77 -5.41
C SER A 29 -17.66 -26.35 -5.93
N ILE A 30 -18.77 -25.91 -6.55
CA ILE A 30 -18.93 -24.52 -7.04
C ILE A 30 -18.77 -23.53 -5.88
N GLY A 31 -19.36 -23.80 -4.70
CA GLY A 31 -19.24 -22.94 -3.53
C GLY A 31 -17.85 -22.90 -2.89
N LEU A 32 -16.96 -23.82 -3.26
CA LEU A 32 -15.58 -23.87 -2.75
C LEU A 32 -14.56 -23.24 -3.71
N LEU A 33 -14.98 -22.86 -4.92
CA LEU A 33 -14.08 -22.22 -5.88
C LEU A 33 -13.72 -20.81 -5.42
N PRO A 34 -12.42 -20.47 -5.37
CA PRO A 34 -12.01 -19.10 -5.10
C PRO A 34 -12.39 -18.19 -6.27
N VAL A 35 -13.16 -17.15 -5.97
CA VAL A 35 -13.50 -16.12 -6.96
C VAL A 35 -12.43 -15.04 -6.92
N LEU A 36 -11.80 -14.81 -8.05
CA LEU A 36 -10.75 -13.81 -8.24
C LEU A 36 -11.17 -12.84 -9.36
N GLN A 37 -10.84 -11.57 -9.20
CA GLN A 37 -11.10 -10.56 -10.25
C GLN A 37 -10.24 -10.82 -11.50
N TYR A 38 -9.02 -11.30 -11.32
CA TYR A 38 -8.08 -11.64 -12.39
C TYR A 38 -7.46 -13.02 -12.13
N PRO A 39 -7.00 -13.73 -13.17
CA PRO A 39 -6.25 -14.98 -13.00
C PRO A 39 -5.07 -14.79 -12.03
N ARG A 40 -4.70 -15.85 -11.32
CA ARG A 40 -3.51 -15.85 -10.46
C ARG A 40 -2.26 -15.79 -11.34
N THR A 41 -1.91 -14.62 -11.78
CA THR A 41 -0.59 -14.32 -12.31
C THR A 41 0.25 -13.84 -11.12
N GLN A 42 1.25 -14.60 -10.72
CA GLN A 42 2.19 -14.17 -9.69
C GLN A 42 3.16 -13.13 -10.30
N ASN A 43 2.61 -12.01 -10.73
CA ASN A 43 3.41 -10.85 -11.06
C ASN A 43 3.80 -10.19 -9.74
N ALA A 44 5.04 -10.34 -9.36
CA ALA A 44 5.59 -9.62 -8.22
C ALA A 44 6.40 -8.44 -8.74
N VAL A 45 6.31 -7.34 -8.02
CA VAL A 45 7.07 -6.12 -8.27
C VAL A 45 7.81 -5.76 -7.01
N VAL A 46 9.12 -5.59 -7.13
CA VAL A 46 9.98 -5.08 -6.06
C VAL A 46 10.25 -3.62 -6.34
N THR A 47 9.88 -2.74 -5.42
CA THR A 47 10.15 -1.31 -5.50
C THR A 47 11.24 -0.95 -4.50
N VAL A 48 12.29 -0.29 -4.98
CA VAL A 48 13.39 0.24 -4.16
C VAL A 48 13.27 1.75 -4.16
N THR A 49 13.01 2.32 -2.99
CA THR A 49 12.88 3.78 -2.81
C THR A 49 14.03 4.29 -1.96
N THR A 50 14.71 5.33 -2.46
CA THR A 50 15.83 5.97 -1.75
C THR A 50 15.60 7.47 -1.70
N THR A 51 15.68 8.05 -0.51
CA THR A 51 15.48 9.48 -0.31
C THR A 51 16.83 10.19 -0.11
N TYR A 52 17.01 11.31 -0.81
CA TYR A 52 18.14 12.22 -0.63
C TYR A 52 17.62 13.65 -0.58
N PHE A 53 17.31 14.12 0.61
CA PHE A 53 16.65 15.41 0.82
C PHE A 53 17.42 16.58 0.20
N GLY A 54 16.71 17.44 -0.52
CA GLY A 54 17.25 18.65 -1.14
C GLY A 54 17.96 18.43 -2.48
N ALA A 55 18.14 17.18 -2.92
CA ALA A 55 18.76 16.89 -4.20
C ALA A 55 17.80 17.13 -5.37
N ASP A 56 18.28 17.74 -6.43
CA ASP A 56 17.50 17.87 -7.66
C ASP A 56 17.41 16.52 -8.41
N PRO A 57 16.47 16.37 -9.35
CA PRO A 57 16.28 15.11 -10.07
C PRO A 57 17.49 14.60 -10.82
N SER A 58 18.37 15.48 -11.32
CA SER A 58 19.57 15.11 -12.07
C SER A 58 20.65 14.52 -11.16
N LEU A 59 20.82 15.08 -9.96
CA LEU A 59 21.70 14.53 -8.93
C LEU A 59 21.17 13.18 -8.42
N VAL A 60 19.86 13.08 -8.16
CA VAL A 60 19.22 11.82 -7.78
C VAL A 60 19.44 10.76 -8.87
N ALA A 61 19.23 11.10 -10.14
CA ALA A 61 19.42 10.19 -11.27
C ALA A 61 20.87 9.69 -11.35
N GLY A 62 21.84 10.60 -11.31
CA GLY A 62 23.26 10.26 -11.52
C GLY A 62 23.90 9.53 -10.35
N PHE A 63 23.64 9.96 -9.13
CA PHE A 63 24.35 9.48 -7.94
C PHE A 63 23.60 8.45 -7.11
N ILE A 64 22.29 8.27 -7.30
CA ILE A 64 21.49 7.30 -6.56
C ILE A 64 20.87 6.28 -7.49
N THR A 65 20.07 6.74 -8.47
CA THR A 65 19.30 5.84 -9.32
C THR A 65 20.23 4.97 -10.17
N THR A 66 21.17 5.56 -10.90
CA THR A 66 22.05 4.82 -11.82
C THR A 66 22.92 3.77 -11.11
N PRO A 67 23.62 4.05 -9.99
CA PRO A 67 24.37 3.02 -9.27
C PRO A 67 23.49 1.88 -8.78
N LEU A 68 22.31 2.18 -8.24
CA LEU A 68 21.36 1.16 -7.79
C LEU A 68 20.81 0.33 -8.95
N GLU A 69 20.41 0.96 -10.06
CA GLU A 69 19.96 0.25 -11.27
C GLU A 69 20.98 -0.72 -11.81
N ASN A 70 22.21 -0.27 -11.98
CA ASN A 70 23.31 -1.09 -12.48
C ASN A 70 23.58 -2.33 -11.61
N SER A 71 23.40 -2.18 -10.30
CA SER A 71 23.57 -3.29 -9.38
C SER A 71 22.33 -4.21 -9.38
N ILE A 72 21.13 -3.66 -9.29
CA ILE A 72 19.88 -4.42 -9.24
C ILE A 72 19.67 -5.20 -10.55
N ALA A 73 20.04 -4.63 -11.69
CA ALA A 73 19.91 -5.30 -12.99
C ALA A 73 20.69 -6.65 -13.08
N GLN A 74 21.65 -6.89 -12.18
CA GLN A 74 22.38 -8.16 -12.12
C GLN A 74 21.66 -9.24 -11.30
N ALA A 75 20.53 -8.93 -10.67
CA ALA A 75 19.75 -9.93 -9.94
C ALA A 75 18.97 -10.81 -10.91
N ASN A 76 18.84 -12.09 -10.55
CA ASN A 76 18.08 -13.04 -11.35
C ASN A 76 16.57 -12.84 -11.16
N GLY A 77 15.80 -13.22 -12.18
CA GLY A 77 14.33 -13.22 -12.10
C GLY A 77 13.66 -11.91 -12.43
N ILE A 78 14.41 -10.86 -12.72
CA ILE A 78 13.85 -9.59 -13.22
C ILE A 78 13.49 -9.78 -14.70
N ASP A 79 12.26 -9.36 -15.04
CA ASP A 79 11.75 -9.29 -16.41
C ASP A 79 12.11 -7.95 -17.04
N PHE A 80 11.69 -6.88 -16.42
CA PHE A 80 12.08 -5.53 -16.78
C PHE A 80 12.20 -4.62 -15.55
N MET A 81 12.87 -3.52 -15.72
CA MET A 81 13.06 -2.53 -14.66
C MET A 81 12.75 -1.13 -15.21
N SER A 82 12.09 -0.32 -14.40
CA SER A 82 11.83 1.08 -14.66
C SER A 82 12.21 1.92 -13.45
N SER A 83 12.64 3.15 -13.67
CA SER A 83 12.98 4.06 -12.59
C SER A 83 12.42 5.46 -12.82
N ALA A 84 12.23 6.17 -11.72
CA ALA A 84 11.86 7.57 -11.70
C ALA A 84 12.71 8.33 -10.69
N SER A 85 13.44 9.32 -11.17
CA SER A 85 14.18 10.25 -10.33
C SER A 85 13.41 11.55 -10.22
N ARG A 86 12.96 11.86 -9.01
CA ARG A 86 12.25 13.09 -8.68
C ARG A 86 13.08 13.92 -7.72
N GLN A 87 12.61 15.13 -7.40
CA GLN A 87 13.27 15.93 -6.38
C GLN A 87 13.31 15.15 -5.06
N SER A 88 14.51 14.96 -4.54
CA SER A 88 14.82 14.25 -3.31
C SER A 88 14.55 12.73 -3.29
N VAL A 89 13.96 12.12 -4.32
CA VAL A 89 13.52 10.71 -4.27
C VAL A 89 13.89 9.96 -5.55
N SER A 90 14.55 8.81 -5.37
CA SER A 90 14.72 7.78 -6.39
C SER A 90 13.73 6.64 -6.15
N THR A 91 13.03 6.21 -7.18
CA THR A 91 12.15 5.04 -7.14
C THR A 91 12.53 4.12 -8.29
N ILE A 92 12.98 2.91 -7.97
CA ILE A 92 13.31 1.87 -8.94
C ILE A 92 12.29 0.74 -8.77
N THR A 93 11.65 0.36 -9.86
CA THR A 93 10.61 -0.67 -9.89
C THR A 93 11.10 -1.84 -10.74
N ALA A 94 11.37 -2.98 -10.11
CA ALA A 94 11.78 -4.21 -10.76
C ALA A 94 10.58 -5.17 -10.85
N ALA A 95 10.08 -5.39 -12.05
CA ALA A 95 9.05 -6.39 -12.31
C ALA A 95 9.71 -7.77 -12.44
N LEU A 96 9.22 -8.73 -11.68
CA LEU A 96 9.74 -10.09 -11.72
C LEU A 96 9.09 -10.90 -12.84
N ARG A 97 9.82 -11.88 -13.34
CA ARG A 97 9.28 -12.87 -14.28
C ARG A 97 8.11 -13.60 -13.67
N LEU A 98 7.15 -13.95 -14.49
CA LEU A 98 5.97 -14.68 -14.07
C LEU A 98 6.36 -15.98 -13.32
N ASN A 99 5.73 -16.19 -12.16
CA ASN A 99 5.97 -17.37 -11.29
C ASN A 99 7.43 -17.50 -10.77
N TYR A 100 8.21 -16.44 -10.81
CA TYR A 100 9.51 -16.45 -10.15
C TYR A 100 9.35 -16.39 -8.62
N ASP A 101 10.22 -17.05 -7.89
CA ASP A 101 10.23 -17.06 -6.43
C ASP A 101 10.53 -15.64 -5.90
N VAL A 102 9.53 -15.05 -5.26
CA VAL A 102 9.57 -13.65 -4.80
C VAL A 102 10.58 -13.47 -3.66
N ASP A 103 10.66 -14.44 -2.74
CA ASP A 103 11.56 -14.34 -1.59
C ASP A 103 13.02 -14.45 -2.03
N LYS A 104 13.29 -15.30 -3.02
CA LYS A 104 14.60 -15.42 -3.64
C LYS A 104 14.97 -14.12 -4.36
N ALA A 105 14.07 -13.54 -5.17
CA ALA A 105 14.31 -12.29 -5.85
C ALA A 105 14.57 -11.15 -4.87
N LEU A 106 13.77 -11.05 -3.81
CA LEU A 106 13.94 -10.03 -2.77
C LEU A 106 15.32 -10.14 -2.10
N THR A 107 15.74 -11.35 -1.76
CA THR A 107 17.04 -11.61 -1.16
C THR A 107 18.19 -11.20 -2.09
N GLU A 108 18.10 -11.56 -3.39
CA GLU A 108 19.12 -11.18 -4.38
C GLU A 108 19.15 -9.66 -4.60
N ILE A 109 17.98 -9.01 -4.79
CA ILE A 109 17.90 -7.56 -4.96
C ILE A 109 18.45 -6.84 -3.73
N ASN A 110 18.08 -7.28 -2.53
CA ASN A 110 18.62 -6.70 -1.30
C ASN A 110 20.14 -6.82 -1.20
N THR A 111 20.69 -7.97 -1.58
CA THR A 111 22.15 -8.18 -1.64
C THR A 111 22.80 -7.21 -2.62
N LYS A 112 22.19 -7.00 -3.79
CA LYS A 112 22.71 -6.07 -4.81
C LYS A 112 22.62 -4.61 -4.37
N VAL A 113 21.53 -4.22 -3.70
CA VAL A 113 21.38 -2.89 -3.10
C VAL A 113 22.45 -2.64 -2.04
N ASN A 114 22.64 -3.60 -1.12
CA ASN A 114 23.65 -3.48 -0.07
C ASN A 114 25.09 -3.40 -0.61
N ALA A 115 25.38 -4.03 -1.74
CA ALA A 115 26.71 -3.98 -2.35
C ALA A 115 27.14 -2.58 -2.81
N VAL A 116 26.18 -1.68 -3.09
CA VAL A 116 26.44 -0.32 -3.58
C VAL A 116 26.13 0.79 -2.57
N LEU A 117 25.72 0.46 -1.35
CA LEU A 117 25.41 1.47 -0.33
C LEU A 117 26.55 2.46 -0.07
N ASN A 118 27.80 1.98 -0.10
CA ASN A 118 28.99 2.82 0.11
C ASN A 118 29.30 3.76 -1.07
N GLN A 119 28.63 3.58 -2.21
CA GLN A 119 28.78 4.42 -3.39
C GLN A 119 27.76 5.56 -3.41
N LEU A 120 26.72 5.46 -2.57
CA LEU A 120 25.70 6.49 -2.47
C LEU A 120 26.24 7.73 -1.72
N PRO A 121 25.75 8.93 -2.07
CA PRO A 121 26.20 10.17 -1.43
C PRO A 121 25.97 10.16 0.08
N PRO A 122 26.88 10.73 0.88
CA PRO A 122 26.65 10.95 2.28
C PRO A 122 25.40 11.80 2.50
N GLY A 123 24.51 11.36 3.43
CA GLY A 123 23.23 12.02 3.71
C GLY A 123 22.05 11.45 2.91
N SER A 124 22.25 10.53 1.96
CA SER A 124 21.17 9.73 1.42
C SER A 124 20.65 8.76 2.48
N GLN A 125 19.33 8.55 2.51
CA GLN A 125 18.73 7.54 3.36
C GLN A 125 18.99 6.14 2.80
N GLN A 126 18.93 5.15 3.69
CA GLN A 126 19.02 3.75 3.25
C GLN A 126 17.86 3.41 2.32
N PRO A 127 18.12 2.69 1.21
CA PRO A 127 17.08 2.21 0.32
C PRO A 127 16.06 1.33 1.04
N ILE A 128 14.79 1.61 0.85
CA ILE A 128 13.68 0.82 1.38
C ILE A 128 13.15 -0.06 0.26
N LEU A 129 13.11 -1.38 0.50
CA LEU A 129 12.56 -2.35 -0.43
C LEU A 129 11.13 -2.69 -0.02
N THR A 130 10.21 -2.56 -0.97
CA THR A 130 8.81 -2.99 -0.81
C THR A 130 8.46 -4.00 -1.90
N VAL A 131 7.76 -5.05 -1.53
CA VAL A 131 7.30 -6.09 -2.45
C VAL A 131 5.80 -6.03 -2.57
N ARG A 132 5.29 -6.05 -3.79
CA ARG A 132 3.88 -6.24 -4.09
C ARG A 132 3.71 -7.48 -4.94
N VAL A 133 2.86 -8.39 -4.51
CA VAL A 133 2.51 -9.62 -5.25
C VAL A 133 1.06 -9.51 -5.66
N GLY A 134 0.77 -9.75 -6.92
CA GLY A 134 -0.59 -9.76 -7.45
C GLY A 134 -1.04 -8.41 -8.03
N GLN A 135 -2.28 -8.04 -7.77
CA GLN A 135 -2.91 -6.91 -8.45
C GLN A 135 -2.32 -5.55 -8.06
N THR A 136 -2.18 -4.69 -9.06
CA THR A 136 -1.70 -3.31 -8.90
C THR A 136 -2.78 -2.36 -8.38
N PHE A 137 -4.06 -2.77 -8.49
CA PHE A 137 -5.21 -1.95 -8.11
C PHE A 137 -5.94 -2.55 -6.91
N ALA A 138 -6.39 -1.69 -6.02
CA ALA A 138 -7.19 -2.12 -4.89
C ALA A 138 -8.57 -2.63 -5.33
N ALA A 139 -9.07 -3.65 -4.63
CA ALA A 139 -10.38 -4.24 -4.90
C ALA A 139 -11.54 -3.32 -4.50
N MET A 140 -11.30 -2.43 -3.55
CA MET A 140 -12.25 -1.42 -3.09
C MET A 140 -11.52 -0.13 -2.76
N TYR A 141 -12.11 1.02 -3.08
CA TYR A 141 -11.65 2.33 -2.64
C TYR A 141 -12.72 2.99 -1.77
N ILE A 142 -12.31 3.42 -0.59
CA ILE A 142 -13.14 4.20 0.34
C ILE A 142 -12.59 5.62 0.37
N GLY A 143 -13.41 6.59 -0.02
CA GLY A 143 -13.07 8.02 -0.03
C GLY A 143 -13.49 8.68 1.28
N PHE A 144 -12.63 9.53 1.82
CA PHE A 144 -12.91 10.34 3.01
C PHE A 144 -12.71 11.80 2.67
N ALA A 145 -13.77 12.60 2.79
CA ALA A 145 -13.76 14.01 2.47
C ALA A 145 -14.33 14.85 3.62
N SER A 146 -13.84 16.07 3.76
CA SER A 146 -14.36 17.04 4.74
C SER A 146 -14.22 18.46 4.20
N GLU A 147 -15.21 19.29 4.49
CA GLU A 147 -15.15 20.73 4.25
C GLU A 147 -14.55 21.51 5.43
N VAL A 148 -14.47 20.86 6.60
CA VAL A 148 -14.05 21.50 7.86
C VAL A 148 -12.65 21.05 8.27
N LEU A 149 -12.31 19.77 8.05
CA LEU A 149 -11.05 19.20 8.47
C LEU A 149 -9.99 19.34 7.36
N ALA A 150 -8.81 19.79 7.74
CA ALA A 150 -7.66 19.80 6.83
C ALA A 150 -7.20 18.37 6.49
N PRO A 151 -6.66 18.13 5.28
CA PRO A 151 -6.26 16.78 4.83
C PRO A 151 -5.29 16.05 5.77
N ASN A 152 -4.40 16.76 6.44
CA ASN A 152 -3.48 16.19 7.42
C ASN A 152 -4.20 15.65 8.68
N LYS A 153 -5.26 16.32 9.15
CA LYS A 153 -6.10 15.84 10.25
C LYS A 153 -6.91 14.62 9.84
N ILE A 154 -7.42 14.61 8.61
CA ILE A 154 -8.11 13.44 8.05
C ILE A 154 -7.14 12.26 8.01
N THR A 155 -5.96 12.44 7.43
CA THR A 155 -4.92 11.41 7.31
C THR A 155 -4.54 10.82 8.66
N ASP A 156 -4.28 11.67 9.65
CA ASP A 156 -3.92 11.24 11.00
C ASP A 156 -5.03 10.40 11.66
N TYR A 157 -6.29 10.80 11.50
CA TYR A 157 -7.42 10.01 11.97
C TYR A 157 -7.53 8.65 11.25
N LEU A 158 -7.37 8.65 9.93
CA LEU A 158 -7.42 7.42 9.13
C LEU A 158 -6.33 6.44 9.54
N ILE A 159 -5.08 6.90 9.72
CA ILE A 159 -3.95 6.05 10.15
C ILE A 159 -4.20 5.44 11.52
N ARG A 160 -4.69 6.23 12.46
CA ARG A 160 -4.81 5.77 13.86
C ARG A 160 -6.08 4.96 14.15
N VAL A 161 -7.17 5.22 13.43
CA VAL A 161 -8.47 4.66 13.77
C VAL A 161 -9.02 3.77 12.66
N VAL A 162 -9.06 4.25 11.43
CA VAL A 162 -9.76 3.57 10.34
C VAL A 162 -8.91 2.46 9.73
N GLN A 163 -7.67 2.77 9.38
CA GLN A 163 -6.75 1.83 8.72
C GLN A 163 -6.53 0.55 9.53
N PRO A 164 -6.25 0.59 10.85
CA PRO A 164 -6.08 -0.64 11.62
C PRO A 164 -7.31 -1.54 11.64
N LYS A 165 -8.51 -0.94 11.68
CA LYS A 165 -9.77 -1.71 11.64
C LYS A 165 -9.98 -2.42 10.32
N LEU A 166 -9.65 -1.75 9.21
CA LEU A 166 -9.75 -2.34 7.88
C LEU A 166 -8.69 -3.40 7.66
N GLN A 167 -7.47 -3.21 8.16
CA GLN A 167 -6.39 -4.19 8.10
C GLN A 167 -6.65 -5.43 8.95
N ALA A 168 -7.42 -5.31 10.03
CA ALA A 168 -7.79 -6.42 10.89
C ALA A 168 -8.86 -7.36 10.26
N VAL A 169 -9.49 -6.95 9.16
CA VAL A 169 -10.45 -7.80 8.46
C VAL A 169 -9.73 -8.98 7.79
N GLU A 170 -10.16 -10.19 8.12
CA GLU A 170 -9.57 -11.43 7.59
C GLU A 170 -9.61 -11.46 6.06
N GLY A 171 -8.44 -11.68 5.44
CA GLY A 171 -8.25 -11.72 3.99
C GLY A 171 -7.87 -10.37 3.37
N VAL A 172 -7.86 -9.28 4.12
CA VAL A 172 -7.25 -8.01 3.70
C VAL A 172 -5.74 -8.16 3.78
N GLN A 173 -5.05 -7.89 2.68
CA GLN A 173 -3.59 -7.86 2.64
C GLN A 173 -3.05 -6.52 3.15
N THR A 174 -3.57 -5.44 2.60
CA THR A 174 -3.20 -4.06 2.98
C THR A 174 -4.39 -3.13 2.83
N ALA A 175 -4.49 -2.13 3.70
CA ALA A 175 -5.34 -0.95 3.55
C ALA A 175 -4.41 0.25 3.32
N GLU A 176 -4.25 0.66 2.06
CA GLU A 176 -3.28 1.66 1.64
C GLU A 176 -3.93 3.05 1.59
N ILE A 177 -3.31 4.03 2.25
CA ILE A 177 -3.79 5.42 2.22
C ILE A 177 -3.22 6.11 0.99
N LEU A 178 -4.11 6.70 0.18
CA LEU A 178 -3.80 7.42 -1.04
C LEU A 178 -4.16 8.91 -0.89
N GLY A 179 -3.25 9.79 -1.28
CA GLY A 179 -3.41 11.24 -1.13
C GLY A 179 -3.35 11.73 0.32
N GLY A 180 -2.88 10.87 1.24
CA GLY A 180 -2.69 11.23 2.64
C GLY A 180 -1.66 12.33 2.81
N LYS A 181 -1.85 13.17 3.82
CA LYS A 181 -0.95 14.27 4.21
C LYS A 181 -0.48 14.05 5.64
N LEU A 182 0.71 13.49 5.81
CA LEU A 182 1.31 13.31 7.14
C LEU A 182 1.69 14.65 7.74
N PHE A 183 1.54 14.80 9.04
CA PHE A 183 1.99 16.01 9.73
C PHE A 183 3.51 16.13 9.69
N ALA A 184 3.99 17.32 9.33
CA ALA A 184 5.40 17.68 9.41
C ALA A 184 5.56 19.12 9.90
N LEU A 185 6.62 19.36 10.69
CA LEU A 185 7.07 20.71 10.98
C LEU A 185 7.83 21.22 9.75
N ARG A 186 7.32 22.30 9.16
CA ARG A 186 7.90 22.93 7.97
C ARG A 186 8.61 24.21 8.35
N ALA A 187 9.85 24.37 7.92
CA ALA A 187 10.60 25.62 7.98
C ALA A 187 10.77 26.15 6.55
N TRP A 188 10.00 27.15 6.21
CA TRP A 188 10.12 27.85 4.91
C TRP A 188 11.21 28.89 5.04
N LEU A 189 12.39 28.57 4.49
CA LEU A 189 13.57 29.43 4.57
C LEU A 189 13.38 30.72 3.77
N ASP A 190 13.78 31.84 4.35
CA ASP A 190 13.78 33.15 3.72
C ASP A 190 15.21 33.44 3.19
N PRO A 191 15.42 33.50 1.85
CA PRO A 191 16.74 33.72 1.29
C PRO A 191 17.42 35.02 1.71
N ASP A 192 16.63 36.09 1.87
CA ASP A 192 17.17 37.41 2.23
C ASP A 192 17.65 37.41 3.66
N LYS A 193 16.92 36.78 4.57
CA LYS A 193 17.31 36.61 5.96
C LYS A 193 18.52 35.69 6.10
N LEU A 194 18.57 34.58 5.34
CA LEU A 194 19.74 33.70 5.32
C LEU A 194 21.01 34.48 4.90
N ALA A 195 20.90 35.28 3.83
CA ALA A 195 22.01 36.11 3.37
C ALA A 195 22.43 37.15 4.41
N ALA A 196 21.48 37.81 5.08
CA ALA A 196 21.76 38.81 6.13
C ALA A 196 22.54 38.21 7.31
N TYR A 197 22.30 36.94 7.66
CA TYR A 197 23.01 36.24 8.73
C TYR A 197 24.19 35.40 8.22
N SER A 198 24.57 35.50 6.94
CA SER A 198 25.62 34.70 6.32
C SER A 198 25.43 33.19 6.57
N LEU A 199 24.19 32.72 6.36
CA LEU A 199 23.76 31.34 6.48
C LEU A 199 23.37 30.77 5.12
N THR A 200 23.58 29.47 4.98
CA THR A 200 23.10 28.69 3.84
C THR A 200 21.98 27.75 4.27
N ALA A 201 21.19 27.25 3.31
CA ALA A 201 20.20 26.21 3.59
C ALA A 201 20.85 24.94 4.19
N ALA A 202 22.09 24.64 3.79
CA ALA A 202 22.87 23.52 4.32
C ALA A 202 23.19 23.70 5.82
N ASP A 203 23.52 24.92 6.25
CA ASP A 203 23.77 25.22 7.66
C ASP A 203 22.51 24.98 8.51
N VAL A 204 21.35 25.41 8.01
CA VAL A 204 20.06 25.17 8.68
C VAL A 204 19.76 23.68 8.73
N SER A 205 19.94 22.95 7.63
CA SER A 205 19.74 21.50 7.57
C SER A 205 20.65 20.75 8.56
N ALA A 206 21.91 21.12 8.63
CA ALA A 206 22.86 20.54 9.58
C ALA A 206 22.47 20.81 11.03
N ALA A 207 22.02 22.03 11.34
CA ALA A 207 21.53 22.39 12.67
C ALA A 207 20.27 21.61 13.04
N LEU A 208 19.33 21.43 12.11
CA LEU A 208 18.13 20.63 12.34
C LEU A 208 18.49 19.16 12.60
N ALA A 209 19.38 18.58 11.82
CA ALA A 209 19.85 17.21 11.99
C ALA A 209 20.56 17.00 13.33
N ALA A 210 21.38 17.97 13.75
CA ALA A 210 22.11 17.94 15.01
C ALA A 210 21.20 18.07 16.26
N ASN A 211 20.00 18.65 16.11
CA ASN A 211 19.05 18.84 17.21
C ASN A 211 17.85 17.88 17.17
N ASN A 212 17.76 17.03 16.17
CA ASN A 212 16.66 16.06 16.01
C ASN A 212 17.17 14.63 16.21
N PHE A 213 17.63 14.33 17.44
CA PHE A 213 18.03 12.97 17.80
C PHE A 213 17.54 12.59 19.19
N LEU A 214 17.19 11.33 19.34
CA LEU A 214 16.86 10.74 20.63
C LEU A 214 18.17 10.32 21.31
N SER A 215 18.51 10.96 22.43
CA SER A 215 19.70 10.61 23.20
C SER A 215 19.36 9.66 24.35
N ALA A 216 19.90 8.46 24.30
CA ALA A 216 19.90 7.55 25.43
C ALA A 216 21.11 7.91 26.32
N VAL A 217 20.88 8.72 27.34
CA VAL A 217 21.96 9.23 28.23
C VAL A 217 22.44 8.15 29.21
N GLY A 218 21.68 7.05 29.38
CA GLY A 218 22.00 5.97 30.30
C GLY A 218 21.47 6.19 31.72
N ALA A 219 22.09 5.53 32.70
CA ALA A 219 21.71 5.60 34.11
C ALA A 219 22.92 5.78 34.99
N THR A 220 22.75 6.46 36.13
CA THR A 220 23.79 6.54 37.15
C THR A 220 23.91 5.20 37.87
N LYS A 221 25.13 4.75 38.11
CA LYS A 221 25.42 3.51 38.83
C LYS A 221 25.73 3.86 40.29
N GLY A 222 24.70 3.87 41.15
CA GLY A 222 24.86 4.01 42.60
C GLY A 222 24.74 2.66 43.29
N GLN A 223 25.25 2.54 44.52
CA GLN A 223 25.19 1.28 45.31
C GLN A 223 23.77 0.92 45.74
N MET A 224 22.86 1.86 45.91
CA MET A 224 21.48 1.65 46.36
C MET A 224 20.40 2.21 45.46
N VAL A 225 20.71 3.18 44.59
CA VAL A 225 19.74 3.86 43.75
C VAL A 225 20.31 4.01 42.35
N GLN A 226 19.54 3.50 41.35
CA GLN A 226 19.81 3.73 39.95
C GLN A 226 18.86 4.84 39.48
N VAL A 227 19.41 5.95 39.02
CA VAL A 227 18.63 7.02 38.39
C VAL A 227 18.82 6.97 36.91
N ASN A 228 17.74 6.73 36.18
CA ASN A 228 17.73 6.80 34.70
C ASN A 228 17.80 8.28 34.31
N LEU A 229 18.79 8.61 33.49
CA LEU A 229 18.94 9.93 32.91
C LEU A 229 18.25 9.96 31.57
N THR A 230 17.31 10.89 31.39
CA THR A 230 16.66 11.17 30.11
C THR A 230 17.05 12.57 29.67
N ALA A 231 17.62 12.69 28.48
CA ALA A 231 17.79 13.98 27.83
C ALA A 231 16.58 14.21 26.90
N SER A 232 15.81 15.25 27.19
CA SER A 232 14.73 15.68 26.30
C SER A 232 15.31 16.58 25.21
N THR A 233 15.86 15.97 24.17
CA THR A 233 16.42 16.67 23.01
C THR A 233 15.42 16.72 21.84
N ASP A 234 14.29 16.02 21.96
CA ASP A 234 13.26 15.96 20.95
C ASP A 234 12.39 17.24 20.93
N VAL A 235 12.21 17.78 19.75
CA VAL A 235 11.35 18.94 19.50
C VAL A 235 9.92 18.44 19.28
N ARG A 236 9.03 18.75 20.24
CA ARG A 236 7.62 18.25 20.23
C ARG A 236 6.60 19.30 19.86
N THR A 237 6.95 20.58 19.91
CA THR A 237 6.02 21.67 19.67
C THR A 237 6.55 22.64 18.61
N VAL A 238 5.63 23.31 17.92
CA VAL A 238 5.99 24.35 16.94
C VAL A 238 6.86 25.42 17.56
N GLU A 239 6.57 25.82 18.83
CA GLU A 239 7.33 26.85 19.53
C GLU A 239 8.76 26.40 19.87
N GLN A 240 8.94 25.16 20.27
CA GLN A 240 10.29 24.58 20.47
C GLN A 240 11.07 24.59 19.16
N PHE A 241 10.40 24.21 18.04
CA PHE A 241 11.02 24.19 16.73
C PHE A 241 11.41 25.59 16.24
N LYS A 242 10.56 26.61 16.43
CA LYS A 242 10.88 28.00 16.14
C LYS A 242 12.10 28.51 16.91
N ASN A 243 12.23 28.10 18.16
CA ASN A 243 13.31 28.53 19.05
C ASN A 243 14.60 27.73 18.91
N LEU A 244 14.66 26.76 17.99
CA LEU A 244 15.84 25.96 17.74
C LEU A 244 17.00 26.85 17.28
N VAL A 245 18.18 26.66 17.90
CA VAL A 245 19.37 27.43 17.58
C VAL A 245 20.01 26.90 16.29
N VAL A 246 20.09 27.75 15.28
CA VAL A 246 20.71 27.40 13.99
C VAL A 246 22.20 27.71 14.03
N LYS A 247 22.60 28.87 14.57
CA LYS A 247 23.98 29.30 14.64
C LYS A 247 24.21 30.22 15.85
N GLN A 248 25.42 30.16 16.40
CA GLN A 248 25.87 31.11 17.38
C GLN A 248 27.12 31.82 16.81
N GLN A 249 27.04 33.14 16.65
CA GLN A 249 28.13 33.93 16.07
C GLN A 249 28.28 35.24 16.80
N GLY A 250 29.50 35.55 17.30
CA GLY A 250 29.81 36.81 17.94
C GLY A 250 28.99 37.11 19.20
N GLY A 251 28.51 36.12 19.93
CA GLY A 251 27.62 36.26 21.09
C GLY A 251 26.13 36.39 20.75
N ALA A 252 25.77 36.51 19.49
CA ALA A 252 24.39 36.48 19.02
C ALA A 252 23.94 35.05 18.75
N VAL A 253 22.73 34.70 19.17
CA VAL A 253 22.10 33.40 18.95
C VAL A 253 21.06 33.57 17.85
N ILE A 254 21.30 32.96 16.70
CA ILE A 254 20.35 32.95 15.56
C ILE A 254 19.46 31.72 15.69
N ARG A 255 18.16 31.95 15.76
CA ARG A 255 17.12 30.91 15.87
C ARG A 255 16.46 30.63 14.53
N LEU A 256 15.77 29.49 14.44
CA LEU A 256 15.11 29.10 13.21
C LEU A 256 14.01 30.11 12.76
N ASN A 257 13.29 30.72 13.70
CA ASN A 257 12.30 31.76 13.40
C ASN A 257 12.89 33.06 12.86
N ASP A 258 14.21 33.30 13.07
CA ASP A 258 14.86 34.50 12.53
C ASP A 258 15.11 34.36 11.03
N VAL A 259 15.24 33.14 10.51
CA VAL A 259 15.60 32.82 9.11
C VAL A 259 14.54 32.04 8.36
N ALA A 260 13.46 31.60 9.02
CA ALA A 260 12.41 30.80 8.42
C ALA A 260 11.03 31.12 8.97
N ASN A 261 10.00 30.91 8.14
CA ASN A 261 8.63 30.83 8.63
C ASN A 261 8.31 29.36 9.00
N VAL A 262 8.05 29.13 10.28
CA VAL A 262 7.81 27.79 10.81
C VAL A 262 6.33 27.53 10.99
N THR A 263 5.84 26.47 10.35
CA THR A 263 4.43 26.06 10.41
C THR A 263 4.30 24.56 10.59
N LEU A 264 3.21 24.13 11.23
CA LEU A 264 2.78 22.74 11.18
C LEU A 264 2.01 22.51 9.88
N GLY A 265 2.58 21.74 8.97
CA GLY A 265 2.04 21.50 7.65
C GLY A 265 2.00 20.01 7.31
N ALA A 266 2.11 19.70 6.04
CA ALA A 266 2.21 18.33 5.52
C ALA A 266 3.65 18.01 5.11
N GLU A 267 4.01 16.72 5.19
CA GLU A 267 5.30 16.22 4.74
C GLU A 267 5.49 16.40 3.22
N ASP A 268 4.42 16.18 2.47
CA ASP A 268 4.39 16.28 1.01
C ASP A 268 3.20 17.11 0.53
N TYR A 269 3.42 17.94 -0.49
CA TYR A 269 2.41 18.75 -1.18
C TYR A 269 2.30 18.42 -2.67
N ASP A 270 3.11 17.50 -3.19
CA ASP A 270 3.23 17.21 -4.63
C ASP A 270 2.08 16.34 -5.16
N SER A 271 1.40 15.62 -4.27
CA SER A 271 0.25 14.79 -4.60
C SER A 271 -1.03 15.35 -4.00
N GLU A 272 -2.13 15.35 -4.75
CA GLU A 272 -3.45 15.72 -4.27
C GLU A 272 -4.49 14.73 -4.81
N VAL A 273 -5.44 14.37 -3.97
CA VAL A 273 -6.55 13.49 -4.35
C VAL A 273 -7.86 14.22 -4.12
N GLY A 274 -8.75 14.12 -5.09
CA GLY A 274 -10.07 14.73 -5.06
C GLY A 274 -11.19 13.71 -5.23
N PHE A 275 -12.32 13.97 -4.62
CA PHE A 275 -13.57 13.27 -4.81
C PHE A 275 -14.70 14.29 -4.97
N ASP A 276 -15.41 14.22 -6.09
CA ASP A 276 -16.54 15.12 -6.40
C ASP A 276 -16.17 16.62 -6.30
N GLY A 277 -14.97 16.98 -6.77
CA GLY A 277 -14.44 18.32 -6.72
C GLY A 277 -13.96 18.81 -5.34
N LYS A 278 -14.00 17.95 -4.31
CA LYS A 278 -13.51 18.21 -2.96
C LYS A 278 -12.20 17.50 -2.69
N LYS A 279 -11.35 18.10 -1.85
CA LYS A 279 -10.13 17.43 -1.38
C LYS A 279 -10.51 16.22 -0.54
N ALA A 280 -9.91 15.08 -0.84
CA ALA A 280 -10.21 13.81 -0.20
C ALA A 280 -8.94 13.02 0.09
N VAL A 281 -9.07 12.02 0.96
CA VAL A 281 -8.07 10.99 1.21
C VAL A 281 -8.74 9.65 0.99
N TYR A 282 -8.10 8.75 0.26
CA TYR A 282 -8.65 7.43 0.00
C TYR A 282 -7.95 6.35 0.80
N ILE A 283 -8.69 5.28 1.09
CA ILE A 283 -8.12 4.01 1.51
C ILE A 283 -8.44 2.98 0.44
N GLY A 284 -7.38 2.41 -0.16
CA GLY A 284 -7.46 1.29 -1.09
C GLY A 284 -7.33 -0.03 -0.35
N ILE A 285 -8.29 -0.93 -0.52
CA ILE A 285 -8.28 -2.26 0.09
C ILE A 285 -7.71 -3.27 -0.91
N ASN A 286 -6.55 -3.83 -0.59
CA ASN A 286 -5.93 -4.91 -1.33
C ASN A 286 -6.26 -6.24 -0.65
N VAL A 287 -6.76 -7.19 -1.43
CA VAL A 287 -7.13 -8.52 -0.97
C VAL A 287 -5.93 -9.46 -1.10
N ALA A 288 -5.72 -10.33 -0.11
CA ALA A 288 -4.64 -11.30 -0.13
C ALA A 288 -4.81 -12.26 -1.32
N PRO A 289 -3.73 -12.66 -2.03
CA PRO A 289 -3.80 -13.46 -3.26
C PRO A 289 -4.50 -14.82 -3.10
N ALA A 290 -4.49 -15.38 -1.88
CA ALA A 290 -5.12 -16.65 -1.57
C ALA A 290 -6.58 -16.53 -1.09
N ALA A 291 -7.06 -15.30 -0.79
CA ALA A 291 -8.39 -15.07 -0.25
C ALA A 291 -9.45 -14.93 -1.35
N ASN A 292 -10.70 -15.23 -1.00
CA ASN A 292 -11.85 -15.00 -1.87
C ASN A 292 -12.21 -13.52 -1.86
N LEU A 293 -12.12 -12.88 -3.03
CA LEU A 293 -12.41 -11.45 -3.19
C LEU A 293 -13.80 -11.05 -2.68
N LEU A 294 -14.82 -11.82 -3.05
CA LEU A 294 -16.22 -11.49 -2.71
C LEU A 294 -16.45 -11.52 -1.20
N ASP A 295 -15.90 -12.54 -0.52
CA ASP A 295 -16.04 -12.72 0.92
C ASP A 295 -15.31 -11.62 1.70
N VAL A 296 -14.08 -11.30 1.27
CA VAL A 296 -13.28 -10.26 1.94
C VAL A 296 -13.95 -8.89 1.81
N ILE A 297 -14.39 -8.52 0.60
CA ILE A 297 -15.05 -7.24 0.38
C ILE A 297 -16.42 -7.17 1.07
N ALA A 298 -17.14 -8.29 1.16
CA ALA A 298 -18.36 -8.36 1.96
C ALA A 298 -18.09 -8.11 3.45
N ARG A 299 -17.02 -8.71 4.02
CA ARG A 299 -16.59 -8.44 5.41
C ARG A 299 -16.21 -6.97 5.62
N VAL A 300 -15.45 -6.39 4.70
CA VAL A 300 -15.09 -4.95 4.76
C VAL A 300 -16.35 -4.08 4.75
N ARG A 301 -17.32 -4.40 3.88
CA ARG A 301 -18.59 -3.68 3.79
C ARG A 301 -19.41 -3.79 5.08
N ASN A 302 -19.36 -4.94 5.76
CA ASN A 302 -20.06 -5.15 7.04
C ASN A 302 -19.40 -4.37 8.20
N VAL A 303 -18.10 -4.17 8.17
CA VAL A 303 -17.36 -3.40 9.19
C VAL A 303 -17.48 -1.89 8.95
N PHE A 304 -17.72 -1.47 7.69
CA PHE A 304 -17.73 -0.06 7.32
C PHE A 304 -18.79 0.81 8.07
N PRO A 305 -20.02 0.35 8.34
CA PRO A 305 -20.99 1.12 9.14
C PRO A 305 -20.49 1.47 10.54
N ASP A 306 -19.78 0.55 11.21
CA ASP A 306 -19.17 0.80 12.52
C ASP A 306 -18.09 1.85 12.43
N ILE A 307 -17.27 1.80 11.37
CA ILE A 307 -16.26 2.82 11.11
C ILE A 307 -16.93 4.16 10.85
N HIS A 308 -17.97 4.17 10.01
CA HIS A 308 -18.68 5.40 9.64
C HIS A 308 -19.32 6.08 10.86
N SER A 309 -19.88 5.30 11.81
CA SER A 309 -20.49 5.83 13.04
C SER A 309 -19.48 6.52 13.98
N GLN A 310 -18.20 6.19 13.87
CA GLN A 310 -17.12 6.72 14.71
C GLN A 310 -16.36 7.87 14.04
N LEU A 311 -16.73 8.25 12.81
CA LEU A 311 -16.07 9.37 12.14
C LEU A 311 -16.31 10.67 12.89
N PRO A 312 -15.29 11.55 13.02
CA PRO A 312 -15.46 12.84 13.65
C PRO A 312 -16.45 13.70 12.87
N GLN A 313 -17.08 14.63 13.58
CA GLN A 313 -18.06 15.52 13.00
C GLN A 313 -17.47 16.31 11.81
N GLY A 314 -18.16 16.27 10.67
CA GLY A 314 -17.72 16.93 9.44
C GLY A 314 -16.81 16.07 8.54
N LEU A 315 -16.42 14.85 8.94
CA LEU A 315 -15.76 13.88 8.07
C LEU A 315 -16.78 12.91 7.50
N GLN A 316 -16.84 12.83 6.18
CA GLN A 316 -17.69 11.88 5.46
C GLN A 316 -16.83 10.76 4.86
N GLY A 317 -17.32 9.54 4.92
CA GLY A 317 -16.68 8.36 4.32
C GLY A 317 -17.66 7.64 3.40
N GLU A 318 -17.22 7.31 2.19
CA GLU A 318 -18.04 6.62 1.19
C GLU A 318 -17.24 5.56 0.43
N ILE A 319 -17.89 4.45 0.07
CA ILE A 319 -17.32 3.43 -0.82
C ILE A 319 -17.48 3.93 -2.25
N VAL A 320 -16.38 4.41 -2.84
CA VAL A 320 -16.37 5.03 -4.17
C VAL A 320 -16.26 3.99 -5.28
N TYR A 321 -15.46 2.95 -5.05
CA TYR A 321 -15.25 1.88 -6.00
C TYR A 321 -15.33 0.53 -5.32
N ASP A 322 -16.00 -0.41 -5.96
CA ASP A 322 -16.16 -1.78 -5.48
C ASP A 322 -16.15 -2.72 -6.68
N SER A 323 -15.04 -3.45 -6.84
CA SER A 323 -14.85 -4.40 -7.94
C SER A 323 -15.82 -5.59 -7.89
N THR A 324 -16.37 -5.90 -6.70
CA THR A 324 -17.29 -7.04 -6.56
C THR A 324 -18.60 -6.85 -7.31
N LYS A 325 -19.01 -5.60 -7.57
CA LYS A 325 -20.20 -5.30 -8.39
C LYS A 325 -20.03 -5.89 -9.80
N PHE A 326 -18.89 -5.63 -10.42
CA PHE A 326 -18.58 -6.16 -11.76
C PHE A 326 -18.47 -7.70 -11.74
N VAL A 327 -17.77 -8.25 -10.75
CA VAL A 327 -17.59 -9.71 -10.63
C VAL A 327 -18.92 -10.43 -10.42
N ASN A 328 -19.80 -9.91 -9.57
CA ASN A 328 -21.14 -10.49 -9.37
C ASN A 328 -21.98 -10.46 -10.64
N SER A 329 -22.00 -9.34 -11.35
CA SER A 329 -22.74 -9.26 -12.64
C SER A 329 -22.19 -10.25 -13.68
N ALA A 330 -20.86 -10.43 -13.75
CA ALA A 330 -20.26 -11.41 -14.63
C ALA A 330 -20.65 -12.86 -14.26
N ILE A 331 -20.69 -13.17 -12.96
CA ILE A 331 -21.12 -14.49 -12.47
C ILE A 331 -22.59 -14.74 -12.81
N GLU A 332 -23.45 -13.76 -12.56
CA GLU A 332 -24.89 -13.87 -12.90
C GLU A 332 -25.08 -14.14 -14.39
N GLU A 333 -24.36 -13.44 -15.27
CA GLU A 333 -24.44 -13.64 -16.71
C GLU A 333 -23.99 -15.05 -17.13
N VAL A 334 -22.91 -15.56 -16.52
CA VAL A 334 -22.45 -16.94 -16.76
C VAL A 334 -23.51 -17.96 -16.31
N ILE A 335 -24.14 -17.76 -15.14
CA ILE A 335 -25.19 -18.66 -14.64
C ILE A 335 -26.39 -18.66 -15.60
N TRP A 336 -26.83 -17.49 -16.06
CA TRP A 336 -27.93 -17.39 -17.03
C TRP A 336 -27.59 -18.06 -18.35
N THR A 337 -26.40 -17.85 -18.90
CA THR A 337 -25.93 -18.49 -20.15
C THR A 337 -25.88 -20.01 -20.03
N LEU A 338 -25.43 -20.53 -18.88
CA LEU A 338 -25.45 -21.96 -18.59
C LEU A 338 -26.88 -22.52 -18.51
N ALA A 339 -27.79 -21.79 -17.86
CA ALA A 339 -29.20 -22.19 -17.78
C ALA A 339 -29.88 -22.22 -19.19
N GLU A 340 -29.64 -21.20 -19.99
CA GLU A 340 -30.11 -21.17 -21.39
C GLU A 340 -29.55 -22.32 -22.23
N ALA A 341 -28.24 -22.57 -22.12
CA ALA A 341 -27.57 -23.66 -22.81
C ALA A 341 -28.18 -25.03 -22.40
N LEU A 342 -28.43 -25.23 -21.12
CA LEU A 342 -29.05 -26.44 -20.59
C LEU A 342 -30.46 -26.64 -21.14
N ILE A 343 -31.26 -25.57 -21.18
CA ILE A 343 -32.62 -25.60 -21.73
C ILE A 343 -32.58 -25.97 -23.24
N ILE A 344 -31.69 -25.30 -24.00
CA ILE A 344 -31.57 -25.55 -25.44
C ILE A 344 -31.13 -27.00 -25.69
N VAL A 345 -30.11 -27.50 -25.00
CA VAL A 345 -29.66 -28.89 -25.13
C VAL A 345 -30.77 -29.88 -24.76
N THR A 346 -31.50 -29.61 -23.68
CA THR A 346 -32.64 -30.46 -23.26
C THR A 346 -33.75 -30.48 -24.32
N LEU A 347 -34.08 -29.35 -24.92
CA LEU A 347 -35.08 -29.25 -26.00
C LEU A 347 -34.63 -29.98 -27.27
N VAL A 348 -33.36 -29.84 -27.65
CA VAL A 348 -32.79 -30.54 -28.81
C VAL A 348 -32.82 -32.04 -28.58
N VAL A 349 -32.36 -32.53 -27.43
CA VAL A 349 -32.40 -33.95 -27.07
C VAL A 349 -33.82 -34.47 -27.07
N PHE A 350 -34.78 -33.73 -26.50
CA PHE A 350 -36.19 -34.09 -26.51
C PHE A 350 -36.76 -34.17 -27.96
N ALA A 351 -36.44 -33.19 -28.81
CA ALA A 351 -36.89 -33.14 -30.19
C ALA A 351 -36.39 -34.35 -31.02
N PHE A 352 -35.13 -34.78 -30.80
CA PHE A 352 -34.53 -35.90 -31.52
C PHE A 352 -34.94 -37.26 -30.96
N LEU A 353 -35.11 -37.40 -29.66
CA LEU A 353 -35.44 -38.69 -29.03
C LEU A 353 -36.94 -38.92 -28.87
N GLY A 354 -37.77 -37.88 -28.92
CA GLY A 354 -39.25 -37.96 -28.85
C GLY A 354 -39.79 -38.59 -27.56
N SER A 355 -38.96 -38.66 -26.50
CA SER A 355 -39.29 -39.34 -25.23
C SER A 355 -38.93 -38.49 -24.04
N VAL A 356 -39.95 -38.22 -23.18
CA VAL A 356 -39.75 -37.52 -21.88
C VAL A 356 -38.90 -38.33 -20.88
N ARG A 357 -38.73 -39.64 -21.14
CA ARG A 357 -37.95 -40.53 -20.26
C ARG A 357 -36.46 -40.57 -20.63
N SER A 358 -36.06 -40.04 -21.74
CA SER A 358 -34.67 -39.93 -22.18
C SER A 358 -34.03 -38.69 -21.63
#